data_41cc22503cf2cc7a96b46aa90bb40539
#
_entry.id   41cc22503cf2cc7a96b46aa90bb40539
#
_cell.length_a   1.000
_cell.length_b   1.000
_cell.length_c   1.000
_cell.angle_alpha   90.00
_cell.angle_beta   90.00
_cell.angle_gamma   90.00
#
_symmetry.space_group_name_H-M   'P 1'
#
loop_
_entity.id
_entity.type
_entity.pdbx_description
1 polymer ?
#
loop_
_entity_poly.entity_id
_entity_poly.type
_entity_poly.pdbx_seq_one_letter_code
_entity_poly.pdbx_strand_id
1 'polypeptide(L)'
;MGRTSTAKERLVGAAEELMRGRGYGSLGVAEICARADVRKGSFYHFFASKQALTVAVIDAYWDSQRACWQGELSGEGAALERLERLLAAMTGVQRRAKEESGAVEGCMLGNLALELSTQEPDVRARLEEVFDEQIRLVEGALVDAAAEGAIPAGRAGREAAQAVISQLEGMVLLAKLKNDPTVLDGLWPHTLLLLQAADRPQGS
;
A
#
# COMPACT_ATOMS: atom_id res chain seq x y z
N MET A 1 -18.53 -27.54 4.89
CA MET A 1 -18.13 -26.36 4.12
C MET A 1 -16.94 -25.60 4.69
N GLY A 2 -16.64 -25.62 6.01
CA GLY A 2 -15.58 -24.81 6.63
C GLY A 2 -14.12 -25.16 6.27
N ARG A 3 -13.82 -26.35 5.80
CA ARG A 3 -12.44 -26.84 5.60
C ARG A 3 -11.81 -26.37 4.27
N THR A 4 -12.61 -26.02 3.26
CA THR A 4 -12.12 -25.58 1.95
C THR A 4 -11.74 -24.12 1.97
N SER A 5 -12.53 -23.27 2.63
CA SER A 5 -12.26 -21.84 2.82
C SER A 5 -10.93 -21.61 3.55
N THR A 6 -10.71 -22.31 4.65
CA THR A 6 -9.48 -22.17 5.46
C THR A 6 -8.18 -22.54 4.72
N ALA A 7 -8.20 -23.48 3.77
CA ALA A 7 -7.00 -23.84 3.00
C ALA A 7 -6.64 -22.77 1.95
N LYS A 8 -7.64 -22.16 1.29
CA LYS A 8 -7.45 -21.04 0.37
C LYS A 8 -6.87 -19.83 1.11
N GLU A 9 -7.45 -19.48 2.25
CA GLU A 9 -7.00 -18.37 3.10
C GLU A 9 -5.56 -18.58 3.60
N ARG A 10 -5.20 -19.81 4.02
CA ARG A 10 -3.83 -20.13 4.42
C ARG A 10 -2.83 -19.99 3.27
N LEU A 11 -3.20 -20.36 2.03
CA LEU A 11 -2.35 -20.19 0.86
C LEU A 11 -2.13 -18.71 0.57
N VAL A 12 -3.17 -17.88 0.64
CA VAL A 12 -3.08 -16.42 0.44
C VAL A 12 -2.20 -15.80 1.52
N GLY A 13 -2.42 -16.08 2.81
CA GLY A 13 -1.63 -15.52 3.90
C GLY A 13 -0.15 -15.96 3.86
N ALA A 14 0.12 -17.24 3.55
CA ALA A 14 1.49 -17.72 3.39
C ALA A 14 2.21 -17.07 2.20
N ALA A 15 1.50 -16.86 1.09
CA ALA A 15 2.06 -16.18 -0.07
C ALA A 15 2.32 -14.71 0.22
N GLU A 16 1.41 -14.01 0.90
CA GLU A 16 1.58 -12.61 1.32
C GLU A 16 2.84 -12.45 2.19
N GLU A 17 2.98 -13.26 3.24
CA GLU A 17 4.12 -13.23 4.15
C GLU A 17 5.45 -13.44 3.41
N LEU A 18 5.51 -14.46 2.53
CA LEU A 18 6.70 -14.78 1.76
C LEU A 18 7.04 -13.70 0.72
N MET A 19 6.03 -13.15 0.02
CA MET A 19 6.23 -12.08 -0.97
C MET A 19 6.73 -10.80 -0.32
N ARG A 20 6.21 -10.46 0.86
CA ARG A 20 6.63 -9.27 1.62
C ARG A 20 8.11 -9.34 2.00
N GLY A 21 8.58 -10.51 2.45
CA GLY A 21 9.97 -10.69 2.88
C GLY A 21 10.97 -10.88 1.74
N ARG A 22 10.58 -11.53 0.62
CA ARG A 22 11.55 -12.02 -0.39
C ARG A 22 11.22 -11.69 -1.84
N GLY A 23 10.06 -11.08 -2.10
CA GLY A 23 9.59 -10.80 -3.45
C GLY A 23 9.00 -12.03 -4.16
N TYR A 24 8.38 -11.81 -5.32
CA TYR A 24 7.67 -12.84 -6.08
C TYR A 24 8.59 -13.84 -6.78
N GLY A 25 9.65 -13.36 -7.44
CA GLY A 25 10.49 -14.19 -8.32
C GLY A 25 11.20 -15.33 -7.60
N SER A 26 11.55 -15.11 -6.33
CA SER A 26 12.25 -16.12 -5.51
C SER A 26 11.34 -17.24 -5.00
N LEU A 27 10.02 -17.14 -5.15
CA LEU A 27 9.04 -18.05 -4.51
C LEU A 27 8.52 -19.10 -5.48
N GLY A 28 8.58 -20.36 -5.06
CA GLY A 28 7.94 -21.49 -5.73
C GLY A 28 6.59 -21.88 -5.12
N VAL A 29 5.66 -22.40 -5.92
CA VAL A 29 4.37 -22.92 -5.45
C VAL A 29 4.56 -23.99 -4.35
N ALA A 30 5.61 -24.83 -4.46
CA ALA A 30 5.89 -25.86 -3.46
C ALA A 30 6.21 -25.28 -2.08
N GLU A 31 6.95 -24.16 -2.04
CA GLU A 31 7.32 -23.46 -0.81
C GLU A 31 6.10 -22.79 -0.17
N ILE A 32 5.27 -22.11 -0.98
CA ILE A 32 4.01 -21.53 -0.51
C ILE A 32 3.11 -22.62 0.10
N CYS A 33 2.99 -23.76 -0.58
CA CYS A 33 2.21 -24.90 -0.07
C CYS A 33 2.76 -25.44 1.26
N ALA A 34 4.08 -25.56 1.37
CA ALA A 34 4.73 -26.02 2.60
C ALA A 34 4.48 -25.03 3.76
N ARG A 35 4.62 -23.71 3.50
CA ARG A 35 4.37 -22.66 4.50
C ARG A 35 2.90 -22.61 4.94
N ALA A 36 1.97 -22.88 4.01
CA ALA A 36 0.52 -22.90 4.26
C ALA A 36 0.03 -24.21 4.90
N ASP A 37 0.87 -25.23 5.03
CA ASP A 37 0.46 -26.61 5.38
C ASP A 37 -0.67 -27.10 4.48
N VAL A 38 -0.48 -26.97 3.15
CA VAL A 38 -1.43 -27.39 2.11
C VAL A 38 -0.70 -28.26 1.09
N ARG A 39 -1.31 -29.41 0.71
CA ARG A 39 -0.71 -30.27 -0.32
C ARG A 39 -0.68 -29.57 -1.68
N LYS A 40 0.41 -29.72 -2.46
CA LYS A 40 0.56 -29.12 -3.79
C LYS A 40 -0.61 -29.44 -4.73
N GLY A 41 -1.18 -30.64 -4.68
CA GLY A 41 -2.36 -30.98 -5.47
C GLY A 41 -3.60 -30.13 -5.12
N SER A 42 -3.74 -29.74 -3.83
CA SER A 42 -4.83 -28.86 -3.40
C SER A 42 -4.65 -27.42 -3.85
N PHE A 43 -3.41 -26.96 -4.09
CA PHE A 43 -3.15 -25.63 -4.62
C PHE A 43 -3.89 -25.40 -5.94
N TYR A 44 -3.72 -26.33 -6.89
CA TYR A 44 -4.32 -26.22 -8.23
C TYR A 44 -5.84 -26.38 -8.25
N HIS A 45 -6.44 -26.83 -7.13
CA HIS A 45 -7.88 -26.76 -6.93
C HIS A 45 -8.38 -25.33 -6.66
N PHE A 46 -7.54 -24.48 -6.03
CA PHE A 46 -7.90 -23.11 -5.66
C PHE A 46 -7.38 -22.06 -6.66
N PHE A 47 -6.18 -22.27 -7.19
CA PHE A 47 -5.49 -21.31 -8.03
C PHE A 47 -4.89 -22.02 -9.26
N ALA A 48 -5.27 -21.53 -10.45
CA ALA A 48 -4.76 -22.08 -11.71
C ALA A 48 -3.24 -21.89 -11.87
N SER A 49 -2.68 -20.84 -11.24
CA SER A 49 -1.27 -20.47 -11.36
C SER A 49 -0.79 -19.67 -10.15
N LYS A 50 0.51 -19.42 -10.06
CA LYS A 50 1.09 -18.51 -9.08
C LYS A 50 0.61 -17.07 -9.29
N GLN A 51 0.39 -16.65 -10.54
CA GLN A 51 -0.17 -15.34 -10.88
C GLN A 51 -1.58 -15.17 -10.30
N ALA A 52 -2.46 -16.19 -10.49
CA ALA A 52 -3.81 -16.15 -9.94
C ALA A 52 -3.82 -16.07 -8.40
N LEU A 53 -2.88 -16.76 -7.73
CA LEU A 53 -2.67 -16.59 -6.30
C LEU A 53 -2.20 -15.16 -5.97
N THR A 54 -1.28 -14.60 -6.76
CA THR A 54 -0.75 -13.23 -6.50
C THR A 54 -1.85 -12.18 -6.62
N VAL A 55 -2.75 -12.29 -7.59
CA VAL A 55 -3.94 -11.42 -7.67
C VAL A 55 -4.78 -11.53 -6.39
N ALA A 56 -5.03 -12.75 -5.91
CA ALA A 56 -5.78 -12.95 -4.67
C ALA A 56 -5.05 -12.42 -3.43
N VAL A 57 -3.71 -12.42 -3.42
CA VAL A 57 -2.89 -11.79 -2.36
C VAL A 57 -3.05 -10.26 -2.41
N ILE A 58 -3.02 -9.65 -3.60
CA ILE A 58 -3.24 -8.21 -3.77
C ILE A 58 -4.64 -7.83 -3.27
N ASP A 59 -5.67 -8.62 -3.61
CA ASP A 59 -7.04 -8.42 -3.14
C ASP A 59 -7.12 -8.44 -1.62
N ALA A 60 -6.62 -9.51 -0.99
CA ALA A 60 -6.68 -9.68 0.46
C ALA A 60 -5.90 -8.57 1.19
N TYR A 61 -4.74 -8.21 0.68
CA TYR A 61 -3.93 -7.13 1.24
C TYR A 61 -4.68 -5.80 1.14
N TRP A 62 -5.19 -5.44 -0.05
CA TRP A 62 -5.92 -4.19 -0.23
C TRP A 62 -7.20 -4.16 0.60
N ASP A 63 -7.96 -5.23 0.66
CA ASP A 63 -9.16 -5.32 1.49
C ASP A 63 -8.86 -5.07 2.98
N SER A 64 -7.71 -5.55 3.47
CA SER A 64 -7.26 -5.28 4.83
C SER A 64 -6.87 -3.82 5.08
N GLN A 65 -6.34 -3.12 4.07
CA GLN A 65 -5.89 -1.73 4.15
C GLN A 65 -7.00 -0.71 3.87
N ARG A 66 -7.93 -1.06 2.97
CA ARG A 66 -9.00 -0.15 2.48
C ARG A 66 -9.77 0.50 3.62
N ALA A 67 -10.14 -0.27 4.64
CA ALA A 67 -10.91 0.27 5.78
C ALA A 67 -10.11 1.34 6.56
N CYS A 68 -8.79 1.16 6.71
CA CYS A 68 -7.91 2.15 7.31
C CYS A 68 -7.84 3.42 6.45
N TRP A 69 -7.59 3.27 5.14
CA TRP A 69 -7.53 4.40 4.20
C TRP A 69 -8.83 5.22 4.21
N GLN A 70 -9.97 4.54 4.11
CA GLN A 70 -11.28 5.20 4.14
C GLN A 70 -11.56 5.86 5.50
N GLY A 71 -11.25 5.17 6.59
CA GLY A 71 -11.46 5.69 7.94
C GLY A 71 -10.63 6.94 8.22
N GLU A 72 -9.35 6.95 7.85
CA GLU A 72 -8.49 8.11 8.05
C GLU A 72 -8.93 9.30 7.18
N LEU A 73 -9.25 9.06 5.90
CA LEU A 73 -9.59 10.13 4.96
C LEU A 73 -11.02 10.67 5.09
N SER A 74 -11.97 9.90 5.65
CA SER A 74 -13.35 10.33 5.91
C SER A 74 -13.64 10.64 7.37
N GLY A 75 -12.64 10.56 8.26
CA GLY A 75 -12.77 10.82 9.69
C GLY A 75 -13.00 12.29 10.04
N GLU A 76 -13.11 12.58 11.33
CA GLU A 76 -13.23 13.95 11.83
C GLU A 76 -11.93 14.74 11.65
N GLY A 77 -12.04 16.08 11.61
CA GLY A 77 -10.93 17.02 11.47
C GLY A 77 -10.78 17.59 10.07
N ALA A 78 -9.89 18.58 9.95
CA ALA A 78 -9.59 19.24 8.68
C ALA A 78 -8.99 18.24 7.66
N ALA A 79 -9.25 18.47 6.37
CA ALA A 79 -8.87 17.56 5.30
C ALA A 79 -7.36 17.25 5.28
N LEU A 80 -6.50 18.25 5.50
CA LEU A 80 -5.05 18.06 5.58
C LEU A 80 -4.65 17.24 6.82
N GLU A 81 -5.36 17.35 7.95
CA GLU A 81 -5.10 16.52 9.13
C GLU A 81 -5.45 15.05 8.89
N ARG A 82 -6.55 14.81 8.16
CA ARG A 82 -6.94 13.47 7.73
C ARG A 82 -5.87 12.84 6.83
N LEU A 83 -5.36 13.60 5.86
CA LEU A 83 -4.28 13.15 4.98
C LEU A 83 -2.98 12.89 5.76
N GLU A 84 -2.61 13.78 6.69
CA GLU A 84 -1.44 13.60 7.57
C GLU A 84 -1.52 12.29 8.37
N ARG A 85 -2.69 12.02 8.99
CA ARG A 85 -2.91 10.77 9.74
C ARG A 85 -2.75 9.53 8.86
N LEU A 86 -3.30 9.55 7.63
CA LEU A 86 -3.12 8.45 6.69
C LEU A 86 -1.63 8.23 6.38
N LEU A 87 -0.91 9.28 6.02
CA LEU A 87 0.53 9.18 5.69
C LEU A 87 1.34 8.72 6.91
N ALA A 88 1.00 9.20 8.11
CA ALA A 88 1.63 8.75 9.36
C ALA A 88 1.34 7.27 9.65
N ALA A 89 0.12 6.79 9.39
CA ALA A 89 -0.22 5.36 9.53
C ALA A 89 0.62 4.50 8.58
N MET A 90 0.76 4.91 7.30
CA MET A 90 1.56 4.18 6.30
C MET A 90 3.05 4.15 6.65
N THR A 91 3.61 5.27 7.11
CA THR A 91 5.02 5.32 7.55
C THR A 91 5.25 4.56 8.85
N GLY A 92 4.27 4.56 9.75
CA GLY A 92 4.31 3.80 11.01
C GLY A 92 4.44 2.29 10.79
N VAL A 93 3.88 1.74 9.70
CA VAL A 93 4.06 0.34 9.33
C VAL A 93 5.55 0.01 9.08
N GLN A 94 6.28 0.91 8.42
CA GLN A 94 7.70 0.70 8.10
C GLN A 94 8.58 0.75 9.36
N ARG A 95 8.22 1.58 10.34
CA ARG A 95 8.94 1.65 11.63
C ARG A 95 8.75 0.36 12.41
N ARG A 96 7.49 -0.12 12.52
CA ARG A 96 7.20 -1.40 13.19
C ARG A 96 7.89 -2.57 12.51
N ALA A 97 7.85 -2.65 11.18
CA ALA A 97 8.56 -3.69 10.44
C ALA A 97 10.06 -3.70 10.75
N LYS A 98 10.68 -2.50 10.81
CA LYS A 98 12.10 -2.37 11.18
C LYS A 98 12.40 -2.84 12.60
N GLU A 99 11.52 -2.54 13.55
CA GLU A 99 11.66 -2.96 14.95
C GLU A 99 11.50 -4.49 15.10
N GLU A 100 10.54 -5.09 14.39
CA GLU A 100 10.18 -6.51 14.52
C GLU A 100 11.12 -7.43 13.72
N SER A 101 11.47 -7.04 12.49
CA SER A 101 12.25 -7.88 11.55
C SER A 101 13.68 -7.41 11.32
N GLY A 102 14.03 -6.20 11.79
CA GLY A 102 15.33 -5.58 11.50
C GLY A 102 15.42 -4.95 10.10
N ALA A 103 14.33 -4.96 9.33
CA ALA A 103 14.29 -4.46 7.95
C ALA A 103 13.09 -3.56 7.67
N VAL A 104 13.31 -2.53 6.82
CA VAL A 104 12.23 -1.77 6.19
C VAL A 104 11.73 -2.58 4.99
N GLU A 105 10.50 -3.08 5.05
CA GLU A 105 9.95 -4.01 4.04
C GLU A 105 9.52 -3.30 2.75
N GLY A 106 9.18 -2.01 2.83
CA GLY A 106 8.64 -1.26 1.70
C GLY A 106 7.13 -1.48 1.49
N CYS A 107 6.60 -0.94 0.41
CA CYS A 107 5.23 -1.20 0.00
C CYS A 107 5.14 -2.52 -0.77
N MET A 108 4.31 -3.46 -0.33
CA MET A 108 4.13 -4.73 -1.02
C MET A 108 3.60 -4.52 -2.45
N LEU A 109 2.63 -3.64 -2.64
CA LEU A 109 2.06 -3.34 -3.97
C LEU A 109 3.10 -2.68 -4.88
N GLY A 110 3.87 -1.72 -4.37
CA GLY A 110 4.96 -1.07 -5.10
C GLY A 110 6.07 -2.07 -5.47
N ASN A 111 6.46 -2.96 -4.55
CA ASN A 111 7.44 -4.01 -4.83
C ASN A 111 6.95 -4.95 -5.96
N LEU A 112 5.69 -5.41 -5.91
CA LEU A 112 5.10 -6.25 -6.94
C LEU A 112 4.98 -5.51 -8.27
N ALA A 113 4.65 -4.21 -8.27
CA ALA A 113 4.59 -3.41 -9.48
C ALA A 113 5.96 -3.30 -10.17
N LEU A 114 7.02 -3.05 -9.41
CA LEU A 114 8.39 -3.00 -9.94
C LEU A 114 8.86 -4.35 -10.52
N GLU A 115 8.45 -5.46 -9.91
CA GLU A 115 8.90 -6.80 -10.31
C GLU A 115 8.08 -7.38 -11.46
N LEU A 116 6.75 -7.14 -11.51
CA LEU A 116 5.83 -7.92 -12.34
C LEU A 116 5.12 -7.16 -13.46
N SER A 117 5.09 -5.83 -13.46
CA SER A 117 4.27 -5.05 -14.39
C SER A 117 4.57 -5.32 -15.87
N THR A 118 5.80 -5.71 -16.20
CA THR A 118 6.21 -6.03 -17.58
C THR A 118 6.08 -7.51 -17.92
N GLN A 119 5.86 -8.39 -16.94
CA GLN A 119 5.90 -9.84 -17.11
C GLN A 119 4.53 -10.49 -16.94
N GLU A 120 3.67 -9.93 -16.07
CA GLU A 120 2.41 -10.53 -15.62
C GLU A 120 1.23 -9.55 -15.84
N PRO A 121 0.58 -9.56 -17.02
CA PRO A 121 -0.46 -8.58 -17.35
C PRO A 121 -1.63 -8.54 -16.37
N ASP A 122 -2.09 -9.68 -15.86
CA ASP A 122 -3.22 -9.75 -14.93
C ASP A 122 -2.86 -9.13 -13.57
N VAL A 123 -1.63 -9.38 -13.11
CA VAL A 123 -1.11 -8.77 -11.87
C VAL A 123 -0.98 -7.26 -12.03
N ARG A 124 -0.44 -6.80 -13.19
CA ARG A 124 -0.36 -5.37 -13.51
C ARG A 124 -1.73 -4.72 -13.50
N ALA A 125 -2.71 -5.28 -14.21
CA ALA A 125 -4.06 -4.73 -14.28
C ALA A 125 -4.67 -4.57 -12.88
N ARG A 126 -4.49 -5.58 -12.02
CA ARG A 126 -5.01 -5.51 -10.65
C ARG A 126 -4.31 -4.47 -9.79
N LEU A 127 -2.99 -4.33 -9.93
CA LEU A 127 -2.23 -3.27 -9.24
C LEU A 127 -2.67 -1.87 -9.70
N GLU A 128 -2.87 -1.67 -11.01
CA GLU A 128 -3.39 -0.41 -11.57
C GLU A 128 -4.73 -0.04 -10.93
N GLU A 129 -5.67 -0.99 -10.81
CA GLU A 129 -6.97 -0.76 -10.16
C GLU A 129 -6.82 -0.33 -8.69
N VAL A 130 -5.91 -0.98 -7.94
CA VAL A 130 -5.69 -0.64 -6.52
C VAL A 130 -5.06 0.74 -6.38
N PHE A 131 -4.01 1.06 -7.15
CA PHE A 131 -3.40 2.38 -7.12
C PHE A 131 -4.37 3.48 -7.57
N ASP A 132 -5.23 3.19 -8.56
CA ASP A 132 -6.29 4.10 -8.99
C ASP A 132 -7.32 4.35 -7.88
N GLU A 133 -7.64 3.35 -7.06
CA GLU A 133 -8.51 3.52 -5.91
C GLU A 133 -7.84 4.38 -4.82
N GLN A 134 -6.57 4.15 -4.52
CA GLN A 134 -5.78 4.97 -3.58
C GLN A 134 -5.73 6.43 -4.03
N ILE A 135 -5.44 6.67 -5.31
CA ILE A 135 -5.40 8.03 -5.89
C ILE A 135 -6.77 8.71 -5.75
N ARG A 136 -7.88 8.01 -6.04
CA ARG A 136 -9.24 8.57 -5.88
C ARG A 136 -9.56 8.93 -4.44
N LEU A 137 -9.13 8.11 -3.46
CA LEU A 137 -9.35 8.40 -2.05
C LEU A 137 -8.57 9.67 -1.62
N VAL A 138 -7.32 9.80 -2.03
CA VAL A 138 -6.52 11.01 -1.78
C VAL A 138 -7.11 12.23 -2.50
N GLU A 139 -7.53 12.09 -3.77
CA GLU A 139 -8.17 13.16 -4.53
C GLU A 139 -9.39 13.72 -3.79
N GLY A 140 -10.24 12.85 -3.21
CA GLY A 140 -11.38 13.29 -2.39
C GLY A 140 -10.95 14.18 -1.21
N ALA A 141 -9.90 13.78 -0.49
CA ALA A 141 -9.36 14.58 0.61
C ALA A 141 -8.75 15.92 0.13
N LEU A 142 -8.12 15.95 -1.06
CA LEU A 142 -7.59 17.20 -1.63
C LEU A 142 -8.70 18.14 -2.10
N VAL A 143 -9.81 17.60 -2.62
CA VAL A 143 -11.03 18.41 -2.94
C VAL A 143 -11.58 19.06 -1.69
N ASP A 144 -11.70 18.32 -0.59
CA ASP A 144 -12.12 18.85 0.70
C ASP A 144 -11.16 19.95 1.20
N ALA A 145 -9.83 19.70 1.12
CA ALA A 145 -8.81 20.65 1.55
C ALA A 145 -8.86 21.96 0.75
N ALA A 146 -9.15 21.90 -0.55
CA ALA A 146 -9.35 23.09 -1.37
C ALA A 146 -10.63 23.82 -1.01
N ALA A 147 -11.73 23.11 -0.72
CA ALA A 147 -12.99 23.71 -0.26
C ALA A 147 -12.83 24.40 1.11
N GLU A 148 -11.97 23.88 1.97
CA GLU A 148 -11.58 24.48 3.25
C GLU A 148 -10.60 25.67 3.09
N GLY A 149 -10.09 25.91 1.86
CA GLY A 149 -9.10 26.97 1.58
C GLY A 149 -7.67 26.62 2.07
N ALA A 150 -7.41 25.37 2.44
CA ALA A 150 -6.13 24.91 2.97
C ALA A 150 -5.08 24.70 1.86
N ILE A 151 -5.51 24.47 0.62
CA ILE A 151 -4.67 24.37 -0.57
C ILE A 151 -5.31 25.13 -1.75
N PRO A 152 -4.53 25.55 -2.76
CA PRO A 152 -5.09 26.13 -3.98
C PRO A 152 -5.99 25.16 -4.73
N ALA A 153 -7.09 25.64 -5.34
CA ALA A 153 -8.01 24.78 -6.11
C ALA A 153 -7.30 23.98 -7.23
N GLY A 154 -6.26 24.53 -7.86
CA GLY A 154 -5.43 23.84 -8.85
C GLY A 154 -4.62 22.65 -8.30
N ARG A 155 -4.63 22.43 -6.98
CA ARG A 155 -3.97 21.31 -6.31
C ARG A 155 -4.96 20.27 -5.76
N ALA A 156 -6.24 20.35 -6.13
CA ALA A 156 -7.29 19.45 -5.66
C ALA A 156 -7.61 18.29 -6.61
N GLY A 157 -6.93 18.20 -7.75
CA GLY A 157 -7.25 17.22 -8.78
C GLY A 157 -6.45 15.93 -8.69
N ARG A 158 -6.80 14.99 -9.58
CA ARG A 158 -6.18 13.67 -9.70
C ARG A 158 -4.64 13.73 -9.87
N GLU A 159 -4.11 14.69 -10.62
CA GLU A 159 -2.65 14.84 -10.82
C GLU A 159 -1.92 15.11 -9.50
N ALA A 160 -2.48 15.98 -8.65
CA ALA A 160 -1.91 16.24 -7.33
C ALA A 160 -2.01 15.03 -6.41
N ALA A 161 -3.15 14.31 -6.42
CA ALA A 161 -3.31 13.06 -5.68
C ALA A 161 -2.31 11.99 -6.13
N GLN A 162 -2.12 11.84 -7.43
CA GLN A 162 -1.10 10.95 -8.00
C GLN A 162 0.31 11.35 -7.56
N ALA A 163 0.61 12.65 -7.52
CA ALA A 163 1.91 13.13 -7.05
C ALA A 163 2.14 12.80 -5.55
N VAL A 164 1.11 12.92 -4.70
CA VAL A 164 1.18 12.52 -3.28
C VAL A 164 1.47 11.02 -3.14
N ILE A 165 0.75 10.16 -3.89
CA ILE A 165 1.01 8.70 -3.87
C ILE A 165 2.41 8.39 -4.40
N SER A 166 2.84 9.04 -5.50
CA SER A 166 4.18 8.85 -6.06
C SER A 166 5.29 9.25 -5.08
N GLN A 167 5.07 10.33 -4.34
CA GLN A 167 5.99 10.77 -3.29
C GLN A 167 6.06 9.76 -2.14
N LEU A 168 4.92 9.26 -1.65
CA LEU A 168 4.85 8.22 -0.62
C LEU A 168 5.63 6.98 -1.07
N GLU A 169 5.35 6.43 -2.24
CA GLU A 169 6.02 5.24 -2.78
C GLU A 169 7.51 5.46 -2.99
N GLY A 170 7.92 6.61 -3.52
CA GLY A 170 9.33 6.96 -3.70
C GLY A 170 10.09 7.07 -2.38
N MET A 171 9.50 7.70 -1.36
CA MET A 171 10.13 7.80 -0.04
C MET A 171 10.19 6.44 0.68
N VAL A 172 9.16 5.61 0.55
CA VAL A 172 9.15 4.24 1.09
C VAL A 172 10.22 3.39 0.40
N LEU A 173 10.40 3.52 -0.93
CA LEU A 173 11.49 2.86 -1.65
C LEU A 173 12.87 3.30 -1.12
N LEU A 174 13.09 4.61 -0.92
CA LEU A 174 14.36 5.12 -0.39
C LEU A 174 14.62 4.67 1.06
N ALA A 175 13.58 4.63 1.89
CA ALA A 175 13.67 4.10 3.25
C ALA A 175 14.07 2.61 3.25
N LYS A 176 13.48 1.81 2.36
CA LYS A 176 13.83 0.40 2.15
C LYS A 176 15.28 0.25 1.67
N LEU A 177 15.70 1.02 0.66
CA LEU A 177 17.06 1.00 0.12
C LEU A 177 18.11 1.28 1.19
N LYS A 178 17.85 2.26 2.07
CA LYS A 178 18.76 2.61 3.17
C LYS A 178 18.56 1.74 4.42
N ASN A 179 17.53 0.92 4.45
CA ASN A 179 17.06 0.21 5.63
C ASN A 179 16.87 1.15 6.84
N ASP A 180 16.38 2.36 6.58
CA ASP A 180 16.25 3.43 7.56
C ASP A 180 14.88 4.12 7.44
N PRO A 181 13.95 3.91 8.40
CA PRO A 181 12.63 4.51 8.36
C PRO A 181 12.65 6.02 8.65
N THR A 182 13.74 6.61 9.14
CA THR A 182 13.83 8.07 9.39
C THR A 182 13.77 8.89 8.09
N VAL A 183 14.07 8.27 6.94
CA VAL A 183 13.85 8.88 5.61
C VAL A 183 12.41 9.37 5.45
N LEU A 184 11.45 8.71 6.12
CA LEU A 184 10.02 9.02 6.04
C LEU A 184 9.59 10.22 6.90
N ASP A 185 10.47 10.75 7.75
CA ASP A 185 10.16 11.93 8.60
C ASP A 185 9.88 13.18 7.76
N GLY A 186 10.47 13.26 6.58
CA GLY A 186 10.24 14.34 5.63
C GLY A 186 8.96 14.22 4.80
N LEU A 187 8.20 13.11 4.89
CA LEU A 187 7.07 12.88 4.00
C LEU A 187 6.01 13.97 4.11
N TRP A 188 5.53 14.25 5.34
CA TRP A 188 4.49 15.25 5.53
C TRP A 188 4.94 16.68 5.15
N PRO A 189 6.07 17.21 5.62
CA PRO A 189 6.57 18.52 5.19
C PRO A 189 6.70 18.65 3.66
N HIS A 190 7.20 17.62 2.99
CA HIS A 190 7.31 17.63 1.53
C HIS A 190 5.94 17.57 0.83
N THR A 191 4.97 16.85 1.42
CA THR A 191 3.59 16.82 0.91
C THR A 191 2.95 18.22 0.97
N LEU A 192 3.14 18.95 2.09
CA LEU A 192 2.66 20.31 2.20
C LEU A 192 3.26 21.24 1.13
N LEU A 193 4.57 21.13 0.88
CA LEU A 193 5.24 21.88 -0.20
C LEU A 193 4.67 21.52 -1.58
N LEU A 194 4.47 20.25 -1.86
CA LEU A 194 3.90 19.76 -3.12
C LEU A 194 2.48 20.32 -3.33
N LEU A 195 1.68 20.35 -2.29
CA LEU A 195 0.31 20.85 -2.32
C LEU A 195 0.22 22.37 -2.25
N GLN A 196 1.33 23.08 -2.03
CA GLN A 196 1.35 24.52 -1.78
C GLN A 196 0.35 24.91 -0.66
N ALA A 197 0.31 24.08 0.39
CA ALA A 197 -0.57 24.33 1.52
C ALA A 197 -0.24 25.68 2.17
N ALA A 198 -1.27 26.42 2.56
CA ALA A 198 -1.07 27.67 3.30
C ALA A 198 -0.38 27.37 4.62
N ASP A 199 0.59 28.22 5.02
CA ASP A 199 1.21 28.12 6.34
C ASP A 199 0.10 28.16 7.41
N ARG A 200 0.02 27.14 8.27
CA ARG A 200 -0.86 27.21 9.42
C ARG A 200 -0.37 28.39 10.27
N PRO A 201 -1.23 29.35 10.67
CA PRO A 201 -0.85 30.30 11.69
C PRO A 201 -0.47 29.47 12.91
N GLN A 202 0.80 29.56 13.33
CA GLN A 202 1.26 28.95 14.57
C GLN A 202 0.40 29.55 15.67
N GLY A 203 -0.39 28.71 16.31
CA GLY A 203 -1.32 29.11 17.37
C GLY A 203 -0.59 29.87 18.47
N SER A 204 -1.10 31.03 18.74
CA SER A 204 -0.68 31.93 19.84
C SER A 204 -1.02 31.31 21.18
#